data_65a1ac84537a243f446180128f9fc9cf
#
_entry.id   65a1ac84537a243f446180128f9fc9cf
#
_cell.length_a   1.000
_cell.length_b   1.000
_cell.length_c   1.000
_cell.angle_alpha   90.00
_cell.angle_beta   90.00
_cell.angle_gamma   90.00
#
_symmetry.space_group_name_H-M   'P 1'
#
loop_
_entity.id
_entity.type
_entity.pdbx_description
1 polymer ?
#
loop_
_entity_poly.entity_id
_entity_poly.type
_entity_poly.pdbx_seq_one_letter_code
_entity_poly.pdbx_strand_id
1 'polypeptide(L)'
;MIRIEKEAGRFDLAPQLVEILDDVYGQSPWTLEQVLADIGQTQNWYALAYSGEALVGFLAMQENLYELEVVQIAVRKEWQGRGIARQLLEILPQEKEVFLEVREGNTPARTLYQKQGFKEIGCRKGYYHAPTEDAIMMKREANEG
;
A
#
# COMPACT_ATOMS: atom_id res chain seq x y z
N MET A 1 -11.16 16.63 6.83
CA MET A 1 -10.72 15.51 7.69
C MET A 1 -10.73 14.19 6.93
N ILE A 2 -9.72 13.39 7.11
CA ILE A 2 -9.61 12.10 6.43
C ILE A 2 -10.18 10.99 7.33
N ARG A 3 -11.04 10.15 6.74
CA ARG A 3 -11.60 8.98 7.41
C ARG A 3 -10.95 7.73 6.80
N ILE A 4 -10.43 6.84 7.66
CA ILE A 4 -9.83 5.57 7.23
C ILE A 4 -10.80 4.46 7.58
N GLU A 5 -11.15 3.62 6.60
CA GLU A 5 -12.02 2.47 6.79
C GLU A 5 -11.30 1.20 6.35
N LYS A 6 -11.40 0.15 7.16
CA LYS A 6 -10.86 -1.17 6.84
C LYS A 6 -11.98 -2.00 6.22
N GLU A 7 -11.75 -2.52 5.02
CA GLU A 7 -12.77 -3.22 4.25
C GLU A 7 -12.21 -4.46 3.56
N ALA A 8 -13.06 -5.44 3.32
CA ALA A 8 -12.73 -6.63 2.54
C ALA A 8 -13.87 -6.91 1.57
N GLY A 9 -13.53 -7.52 0.41
CA GLY A 9 -14.53 -7.94 -0.56
C GLY A 9 -15.28 -6.83 -1.28
N ARG A 10 -14.75 -5.62 -1.30
CA ARG A 10 -15.39 -4.46 -1.93
C ARG A 10 -15.07 -4.43 -3.44
N PHE A 11 -15.64 -5.36 -4.19
CA PHE A 11 -15.46 -5.42 -5.65
C PHE A 11 -15.96 -4.16 -6.35
N ASP A 12 -16.96 -3.50 -5.80
CA ASP A 12 -17.51 -2.26 -6.34
C ASP A 12 -16.50 -1.12 -6.40
N LEU A 13 -15.44 -1.18 -5.61
CA LEU A 13 -14.41 -0.13 -5.59
C LEU A 13 -13.27 -0.38 -6.58
N ALA A 14 -13.21 -1.54 -7.22
CA ALA A 14 -12.11 -1.89 -8.11
C ALA A 14 -11.82 -0.82 -9.18
N PRO A 15 -12.81 -0.27 -9.89
CA PRO A 15 -12.54 0.79 -10.88
C PRO A 15 -11.89 2.03 -10.26
N GLN A 16 -12.31 2.43 -9.05
CA GLN A 16 -11.73 3.59 -8.38
C GLN A 16 -10.30 3.32 -7.93
N LEU A 17 -9.99 2.10 -7.50
CA LEU A 17 -8.63 1.72 -7.12
C LEU A 17 -7.68 1.78 -8.33
N VAL A 18 -8.13 1.28 -9.48
CA VAL A 18 -7.35 1.38 -10.73
C VAL A 18 -7.16 2.84 -11.10
N GLU A 19 -8.20 3.67 -10.97
CA GLU A 19 -8.11 5.11 -11.27
C GLU A 19 -7.06 5.79 -10.41
N ILE A 20 -7.00 5.46 -9.12
CA ILE A 20 -5.98 6.01 -8.22
C ILE A 20 -4.58 5.57 -8.65
N LEU A 21 -4.41 4.30 -9.00
CA LEU A 21 -3.13 3.78 -9.46
C LEU A 21 -2.69 4.43 -10.78
N ASP A 22 -3.63 4.66 -11.70
CA ASP A 22 -3.35 5.41 -12.93
C ASP A 22 -2.89 6.84 -12.63
N ASP A 23 -3.56 7.49 -11.70
CA ASP A 23 -3.21 8.86 -11.30
C ASP A 23 -1.80 8.93 -10.73
N VAL A 24 -1.44 7.98 -9.87
CA VAL A 24 -0.15 7.98 -9.16
C VAL A 24 1.00 7.57 -10.08
N TYR A 25 0.78 6.56 -10.92
CA TYR A 25 1.86 5.94 -11.71
C TYR A 25 1.82 6.28 -13.20
N GLY A 26 0.84 7.05 -13.65
CA GLY A 26 0.64 7.33 -15.07
C GLY A 26 -0.08 6.19 -15.79
N GLN A 27 0.23 4.98 -15.40
CA GLN A 27 -0.46 3.77 -15.85
C GLN A 27 -0.46 2.81 -14.65
N SER A 28 -1.63 2.30 -14.31
CA SER A 28 -1.77 1.38 -13.17
C SER A 28 -0.87 0.16 -13.36
N PRO A 29 -0.05 -0.21 -12.34
CA PRO A 29 0.72 -1.45 -12.38
C PRO A 29 -0.16 -2.69 -12.31
N TRP A 30 -1.42 -2.55 -11.88
CA TRP A 30 -2.40 -3.63 -11.86
C TRP A 30 -3.53 -3.33 -12.83
N THR A 31 -3.97 -4.34 -13.57
CA THR A 31 -5.19 -4.25 -14.40
C THR A 31 -6.42 -4.33 -13.49
N LEU A 32 -7.58 -3.95 -14.04
CA LEU A 32 -8.85 -4.11 -13.32
C LEU A 32 -9.05 -5.58 -12.90
N GLU A 33 -8.72 -6.52 -13.78
CA GLU A 33 -8.85 -7.95 -13.48
C GLU A 33 -7.94 -8.38 -12.32
N GLN A 34 -6.72 -7.85 -12.26
CA GLN A 34 -5.80 -8.15 -11.17
C GLN A 34 -6.29 -7.56 -9.85
N VAL A 35 -6.86 -6.36 -9.88
CA VAL A 35 -7.45 -5.74 -8.68
C VAL A 35 -8.63 -6.58 -8.18
N LEU A 36 -9.52 -7.00 -9.08
CA LEU A 36 -10.66 -7.85 -8.72
C LEU A 36 -10.20 -9.18 -8.13
N ALA A 37 -9.16 -9.79 -8.72
CA ALA A 37 -8.60 -11.04 -8.21
C ALA A 37 -8.01 -10.87 -6.80
N ASP A 38 -7.33 -9.75 -6.56
CA ASP A 38 -6.76 -9.46 -5.25
C ASP A 38 -7.86 -9.28 -4.20
N ILE A 39 -8.89 -8.50 -4.52
CA ILE A 39 -10.03 -8.29 -3.61
C ILE A 39 -10.71 -9.61 -3.26
N GLY A 40 -10.75 -10.56 -4.20
CA GLY A 40 -11.39 -11.85 -4.02
C GLY A 40 -10.64 -12.83 -3.12
N GLN A 41 -9.40 -12.54 -2.74
CA GLN A 41 -8.64 -13.40 -1.84
C GLN A 41 -9.12 -13.21 -0.40
N THR A 42 -9.41 -14.31 0.30
CA THR A 42 -10.01 -14.26 1.64
C THR A 42 -9.09 -13.66 2.69
N GLN A 43 -7.77 -13.75 2.50
CA GLN A 43 -6.80 -13.22 3.44
C GLN A 43 -6.44 -11.75 3.16
N ASN A 44 -7.02 -11.16 2.11
CA ASN A 44 -6.70 -9.79 1.69
C ASN A 44 -7.73 -8.80 2.22
N TRP A 45 -7.25 -7.63 2.61
CA TRP A 45 -8.12 -6.54 3.02
C TRP A 45 -7.50 -5.20 2.65
N TYR A 46 -8.32 -4.16 2.70
CA TYR A 46 -7.95 -2.83 2.24
C TYR A 46 -8.20 -1.81 3.34
N ALA A 47 -7.31 -0.84 3.45
CA ALA A 47 -7.58 0.39 4.20
C ALA A 47 -7.88 1.46 3.17
N LEU A 48 -9.01 2.14 3.33
CA LEU A 48 -9.53 3.12 2.38
C LEU A 48 -9.54 4.50 3.04
N ALA A 49 -8.96 5.49 2.38
CA ALA A 49 -8.90 6.86 2.89
C ALA A 49 -9.92 7.71 2.13
N TYR A 50 -10.84 8.33 2.86
CA TYR A 50 -11.90 9.17 2.32
C TYR A 50 -11.78 10.60 2.80
N SER A 51 -12.07 11.52 1.89
CA SER A 51 -12.38 12.91 2.23
C SER A 51 -13.86 13.11 1.88
N GLY A 52 -14.71 13.18 2.90
CA GLY A 52 -16.16 13.08 2.67
C GLY A 52 -16.49 11.73 2.06
N GLU A 53 -17.11 11.72 0.89
CA GLU A 53 -17.42 10.50 0.15
C GLU A 53 -16.41 10.17 -0.94
N ALA A 54 -15.40 11.02 -1.13
CA ALA A 54 -14.40 10.82 -2.17
C ALA A 54 -13.28 9.91 -1.67
N LEU A 55 -13.02 8.82 -2.41
CA LEU A 55 -11.90 7.93 -2.13
C LEU A 55 -10.62 8.59 -2.64
N VAL A 56 -9.72 8.93 -1.74
CA VAL A 56 -8.50 9.68 -2.09
C VAL A 56 -7.22 8.86 -1.98
N GLY A 57 -7.27 7.70 -1.36
CA GLY A 57 -6.10 6.82 -1.25
C GLY A 57 -6.48 5.48 -0.67
N PHE A 58 -5.57 4.52 -0.78
CA PHE A 58 -5.80 3.19 -0.21
C PHE A 58 -4.48 2.46 0.07
N LEU A 59 -4.61 1.42 0.87
CA LEU A 59 -3.53 0.49 1.17
C LEU A 59 -4.11 -0.91 1.04
N ALA A 60 -3.45 -1.77 0.25
CA ALA A 60 -3.88 -3.15 0.04
C ALA A 60 -2.92 -4.10 0.75
N MET A 61 -3.46 -5.08 1.45
CA MET A 61 -2.70 -5.99 2.29
C MET A 61 -3.08 -7.43 2.09
N GLN A 62 -2.08 -8.31 2.27
CA GLN A 62 -2.28 -9.74 2.43
C GLN A 62 -1.87 -10.11 3.84
N GLU A 63 -2.74 -10.80 4.56
CA GLU A 63 -2.51 -11.13 5.97
C GLU A 63 -2.58 -12.63 6.20
N ASN A 64 -1.60 -13.18 6.93
CA ASN A 64 -1.67 -14.53 7.46
C ASN A 64 -1.59 -14.48 8.99
N LEU A 65 -1.47 -15.64 9.63
CA LEU A 65 -1.50 -15.71 11.09
C LEU A 65 -0.36 -14.93 11.75
N TYR A 66 0.81 -14.87 11.12
CA TYR A 66 2.02 -14.34 11.74
C TYR A 66 2.50 -13.03 11.15
N GLU A 67 2.18 -12.76 9.90
CA GLU A 67 2.75 -11.61 9.20
C GLU A 67 1.75 -10.99 8.23
N LEU A 68 2.09 -9.78 7.80
CA LEU A 68 1.27 -9.01 6.88
C LEU A 68 2.18 -8.42 5.79
N GLU A 69 1.73 -8.45 4.55
CA GLU A 69 2.43 -7.81 3.44
C GLU A 69 1.60 -6.67 2.90
N VAL A 70 2.20 -5.47 2.80
CA VAL A 70 1.62 -4.35 2.09
C VAL A 70 1.94 -4.55 0.62
N VAL A 71 0.93 -4.78 -0.21
CA VAL A 71 1.12 -5.05 -1.65
C VAL A 71 0.90 -3.82 -2.51
N GLN A 72 0.12 -2.85 -2.03
CA GLN A 72 -0.05 -1.55 -2.70
C GLN A 72 -0.36 -0.48 -1.66
N ILE A 73 0.15 0.72 -1.88
CA ILE A 73 -0.27 1.91 -1.17
C ILE A 73 -0.21 3.08 -2.16
N ALA A 74 -1.29 3.84 -2.25
CA ALA A 74 -1.36 4.95 -3.18
C ALA A 74 -2.29 6.03 -2.66
N VAL A 75 -1.90 7.29 -2.87
CA VAL A 75 -2.71 8.48 -2.54
C VAL A 75 -2.77 9.32 -3.80
N ARG A 76 -3.97 9.80 -4.19
CA ARG A 76 -4.13 10.66 -5.36
C ARG A 76 -3.16 11.85 -5.27
N LYS A 77 -2.56 12.22 -6.39
CA LYS A 77 -1.52 13.28 -6.42
C LYS A 77 -1.96 14.56 -5.76
N GLU A 78 -3.20 14.99 -6.01
CA GLU A 78 -3.72 16.24 -5.42
C GLU A 78 -3.89 16.17 -3.90
N TRP A 79 -3.87 14.96 -3.32
CA TRP A 79 -4.02 14.73 -1.89
C TRP A 79 -2.71 14.35 -1.20
N GLN A 80 -1.62 14.27 -1.93
CA GLN A 80 -0.31 13.96 -1.36
C GLN A 80 0.22 15.13 -0.53
N GLY A 81 1.14 14.84 0.40
CA GLY A 81 1.73 15.85 1.26
C GLY A 81 0.85 16.28 2.44
N ARG A 82 -0.20 15.53 2.74
CA ARG A 82 -1.15 15.80 3.82
C ARG A 82 -1.15 14.75 4.92
N GLY A 83 -0.20 13.82 4.88
CA GLY A 83 -0.09 12.77 5.89
C GLY A 83 -1.07 11.60 5.73
N ILE A 84 -1.72 11.45 4.57
CA ILE A 84 -2.70 10.38 4.35
C ILE A 84 -2.02 9.02 4.29
N ALA A 85 -0.89 8.89 3.59
CA ALA A 85 -0.15 7.63 3.54
C ALA A 85 0.28 7.19 4.94
N ARG A 86 0.74 8.14 5.77
CA ARG A 86 1.08 7.87 7.16
C ARG A 86 -0.13 7.34 7.94
N GLN A 87 -1.30 7.98 7.78
CA GLN A 87 -2.54 7.53 8.44
C GLN A 87 -2.92 6.12 8.01
N LEU A 88 -2.76 5.80 6.72
CA LEU A 88 -3.01 4.45 6.22
C LEU A 88 -2.07 3.44 6.86
N LEU A 89 -0.79 3.76 6.98
CA LEU A 89 0.18 2.86 7.61
C LEU A 89 -0.06 2.70 9.12
N GLU A 90 -0.58 3.73 9.77
CA GLU A 90 -0.82 3.70 11.23
C GLU A 90 -1.89 2.70 11.65
N ILE A 91 -2.76 2.26 10.74
CA ILE A 91 -3.78 1.27 11.09
C ILE A 91 -3.25 -0.17 11.04
N LEU A 92 -2.02 -0.39 10.58
CA LEU A 92 -1.43 -1.72 10.51
C LEU A 92 -1.28 -2.31 11.92
N PRO A 93 -1.56 -3.63 12.08
CA PRO A 93 -1.45 -4.28 13.40
C PRO A 93 -0.02 -4.18 13.94
N GLN A 94 0.13 -3.77 15.19
CA GLN A 94 1.44 -3.65 15.83
C GLN A 94 2.03 -5.01 16.19
N GLU A 95 1.20 -6.01 16.43
CA GLU A 95 1.60 -7.33 16.89
C GLU A 95 2.10 -8.26 15.77
N LYS A 96 2.07 -7.80 14.52
CA LYS A 96 2.54 -8.60 13.38
C LYS A 96 3.75 -7.95 12.73
N GLU A 97 4.62 -8.78 12.18
CA GLU A 97 5.65 -8.31 11.27
C GLU A 97 4.98 -7.86 9.98
N VAL A 98 5.44 -6.73 9.45
CA VAL A 98 4.91 -6.18 8.20
C VAL A 98 6.03 -6.06 7.18
N PHE A 99 5.78 -6.55 5.98
CA PHE A 99 6.73 -6.53 4.86
C PHE A 99 6.20 -5.66 3.73
N LEU A 100 7.10 -5.02 3.01
CA LEU A 100 6.77 -4.33 1.77
C LEU A 100 7.97 -4.28 0.84
N GLU A 101 7.70 -3.96 -0.42
CA GLU A 101 8.72 -3.70 -1.41
C GLU A 101 8.50 -2.31 -1.98
N VAL A 102 9.58 -1.59 -2.28
CA VAL A 102 9.51 -0.23 -2.81
C VAL A 102 10.61 -0.04 -3.85
N ARG A 103 10.33 0.75 -4.90
CA ARG A 103 11.36 1.09 -5.90
C ARG A 103 12.51 1.82 -5.22
N GLU A 104 13.73 1.44 -5.58
CA GLU A 104 14.94 2.01 -5.02
C GLU A 104 14.96 3.54 -5.10
N GLY A 105 14.50 4.09 -6.22
CA GLY A 105 14.50 5.53 -6.46
C GLY A 105 13.35 6.29 -5.80
N ASN A 106 12.41 5.58 -5.16
CA ASN A 106 11.26 6.25 -4.52
C ASN A 106 11.66 6.71 -3.12
N THR A 107 12.49 7.75 -3.06
CA THR A 107 13.01 8.29 -1.80
C THR A 107 11.92 8.78 -0.84
N PRO A 108 10.87 9.50 -1.30
CA PRO A 108 9.81 9.91 -0.38
C PRO A 108 9.12 8.74 0.32
N ALA A 109 8.82 7.66 -0.41
CA ALA A 109 8.19 6.48 0.16
C ALA A 109 9.14 5.78 1.14
N ARG A 110 10.39 5.60 0.75
CA ARG A 110 11.41 4.97 1.63
C ARG A 110 11.58 5.75 2.92
N THR A 111 11.61 7.07 2.85
CA THR A 111 11.71 7.93 4.04
C THR A 111 10.48 7.76 4.93
N LEU A 112 9.28 7.75 4.34
CA LEU A 112 8.04 7.55 5.08
C LEU A 112 8.06 6.21 5.81
N TYR A 113 8.43 5.13 5.11
CA TYR A 113 8.46 3.80 5.72
C TYR A 113 9.46 3.72 6.85
N GLN A 114 10.65 4.32 6.70
CA GLN A 114 11.65 4.36 7.76
C GLN A 114 11.11 5.07 9.00
N LYS A 115 10.39 6.17 8.83
CA LYS A 115 9.75 6.88 9.94
C LYS A 115 8.66 6.07 10.62
N GLN A 116 8.06 5.14 9.91
CA GLN A 116 7.04 4.22 10.45
C GLN A 116 7.63 2.94 11.02
N GLY A 117 8.95 2.87 11.14
CA GLY A 117 9.63 1.75 11.78
C GLY A 117 10.08 0.63 10.85
N PHE A 118 9.96 0.83 9.53
CA PHE A 118 10.45 -0.15 8.56
C PHE A 118 11.95 -0.01 8.37
N LYS A 119 12.63 -1.15 8.23
CA LYS A 119 14.07 -1.21 7.96
C LYS A 119 14.32 -2.00 6.68
N GLU A 120 15.35 -1.62 5.93
CA GLU A 120 15.74 -2.36 4.74
C GLU A 120 16.30 -3.72 5.15
N ILE A 121 15.84 -4.78 4.49
CA ILE A 121 16.29 -6.15 4.75
C ILE A 121 16.86 -6.84 3.51
N GLY A 122 16.73 -6.25 2.35
CA GLY A 122 17.24 -6.84 1.12
C GLY A 122 16.93 -6.03 -0.10
N CYS A 123 17.37 -6.54 -1.23
CA CYS A 123 17.18 -5.91 -2.53
C CYS A 123 16.92 -7.00 -3.57
N ARG A 124 15.94 -6.78 -4.46
CA ARG A 124 15.70 -7.64 -5.61
C ARG A 124 16.11 -6.88 -6.86
N LYS A 125 17.19 -7.34 -7.50
CA LYS A 125 17.74 -6.69 -8.70
C LYS A 125 16.77 -6.78 -9.87
N GLY A 126 16.52 -5.65 -10.54
CA GLY A 126 15.70 -5.59 -11.73
C GLY A 126 14.26 -6.08 -11.57
N TYR A 127 13.72 -6.01 -10.36
CA TYR A 127 12.39 -6.54 -10.02
C TYR A 127 11.26 -5.80 -10.74
N TYR A 128 11.35 -4.47 -10.80
CA TYR A 128 10.35 -3.65 -11.48
C TYR A 128 10.69 -3.46 -12.96
N HIS A 129 9.64 -3.26 -13.77
CA HIS A 129 9.76 -3.00 -15.19
C HIS A 129 9.15 -1.66 -15.55
N ALA A 130 9.56 -1.11 -16.68
CA ALA A 130 9.02 0.13 -17.27
C ALA A 130 8.98 1.33 -16.32
N PRO A 131 10.12 1.83 -15.78
CA PRO A 131 11.49 1.43 -16.10
C PRO A 131 11.97 0.28 -15.23
N THR A 132 13.02 -0.40 -15.68
CA THR A 132 13.68 -1.43 -14.88
C THR A 132 14.33 -0.77 -13.68
N GLU A 133 14.03 -1.30 -12.50
CA GLU A 133 14.53 -0.74 -11.25
C GLU A 133 14.57 -1.83 -10.18
N ASP A 134 15.53 -1.71 -9.26
CA ASP A 134 15.62 -2.65 -8.14
C ASP A 134 14.49 -2.37 -7.12
N ALA A 135 14.07 -3.43 -6.46
CA ALA A 135 13.14 -3.34 -5.34
C ALA A 135 13.93 -3.39 -4.03
N ILE A 136 13.65 -2.45 -3.16
CA ILE A 136 14.16 -2.49 -1.79
C ILE A 136 13.10 -3.19 -0.95
N MET A 137 13.49 -4.25 -0.25
CA MET A 137 12.61 -5.00 0.64
C MET A 137 12.74 -4.42 2.03
N MET A 138 11.60 -4.12 2.66
CA MET A 138 11.58 -3.50 3.99
C MET A 138 10.68 -4.30 4.93
N LYS A 139 10.99 -4.24 6.22
CA LYS A 139 10.27 -4.97 7.25
C LYS A 139 10.12 -4.10 8.50
N ARG A 140 8.94 -4.15 9.09
CA ARG A 140 8.69 -3.61 10.42
C ARG A 140 8.48 -4.79 11.38
N GLU A 141 9.26 -4.83 12.45
CA GLU A 141 9.16 -5.90 13.45
C GLU A 141 7.84 -5.81 14.22
N ALA A 142 7.38 -6.96 14.71
CA ALA A 142 6.23 -7.00 15.60
C ALA A 142 6.58 -6.32 16.93
N ASN A 143 5.63 -5.54 17.43
CA ASN A 143 5.75 -4.91 18.74
C ASN A 143 4.78 -5.63 19.68
N GLU A 144 5.32 -6.48 20.55
CA GLU A 144 4.51 -7.32 21.43
C GLU A 144 4.38 -6.76 22.86
N GLY A 145 4.93 -5.63 23.05
CA GLY A 145 4.92 -5.10 24.39
C GLY A 145 4.99 -3.64 24.47
#